data_140ded762465d7ee3e9c6e51bb57e718
#
_entry.id   140ded762465d7ee3e9c6e51bb57e718
#
_cell.length_a   1.000
_cell.length_b   1.000
_cell.length_c   1.000
_cell.angle_alpha   90.00
_cell.angle_beta   90.00
_cell.angle_gamma   90.00
#
_symmetry.space_group_name_H-M   'P 1'
#
loop_
_entity.id
_entity.type
_entity.pdbx_description
1 polymer ?
#
loop_
_entity_poly.entity_id
_entity_poly.type
_entity_poly.pdbx_seq_one_letter_code
_entity_poly.pdbx_strand_id
1 'polypeptide(L)'
;MDKDKYPMIKIAKQKGINKMDMFDNVLLGVSESVANLQLPDPYLRNLYRDEEDRVYWLDGPISEENLDLVKMIMRCNREDKRIREEDRKPIKVFIDSPGGDVTVEWSIINAIKCSKTKIITINYCTAFSAAADILASGHERLALPGTHVMMHNGSCSYGGQSDAVESQKKYFDGLNKKITDHILSVTKLNPRVYKKKAITDWFFDENDALESGIIDQVVTDFDDLY
;
A
#
# COMPACT_ATOMS: atom_id res chain seq x y z
N MET A 1 -24.82 21.16 35.25
CA MET A 1 -23.38 20.96 35.11
C MET A 1 -22.72 21.60 36.33
N ASP A 2 -22.14 20.79 37.16
CA ASP A 2 -21.51 21.20 38.41
C ASP A 2 -20.31 22.09 38.16
N LYS A 3 -20.38 23.36 38.57
CA LYS A 3 -19.39 24.42 38.29
C LYS A 3 -18.07 24.21 39.04
N ASP A 4 -18.09 23.34 40.06
CA ASP A 4 -16.90 23.07 40.88
C ASP A 4 -16.01 21.93 40.34
N LYS A 5 -16.50 21.22 39.31
CA LYS A 5 -15.81 20.09 38.71
C LYS A 5 -14.69 20.49 37.75
N TYR A 6 -14.63 21.79 37.39
CA TYR A 6 -13.63 22.29 36.41
C TYR A 6 -13.00 23.61 36.87
N PRO A 7 -12.01 23.57 37.76
CA PRO A 7 -11.38 24.78 38.35
C PRO A 7 -10.72 25.69 37.28
N MET A 8 -10.32 25.15 36.15
CA MET A 8 -9.73 25.92 35.04
C MET A 8 -10.71 26.92 34.42
N ILE A 9 -12.02 26.65 34.44
CA ILE A 9 -13.05 27.56 33.91
C ILE A 9 -13.15 28.86 34.74
N LYS A 10 -12.85 28.78 36.03
CA LYS A 10 -12.83 29.96 36.93
C LYS A 10 -11.64 30.90 36.62
N ILE A 11 -10.49 30.34 36.32
CA ILE A 11 -9.26 31.08 36.02
C ILE A 11 -9.37 31.84 34.70
N ALA A 12 -9.95 31.20 33.66
CA ALA A 12 -10.13 31.79 32.34
C ALA A 12 -11.10 33.01 32.37
N LYS A 13 -12.16 32.96 33.19
CA LYS A 13 -13.09 34.10 33.33
C LYS A 13 -12.47 35.32 34.01
N GLN A 14 -11.49 35.13 34.88
CA GLN A 14 -10.78 36.21 35.54
C GLN A 14 -9.76 36.93 34.65
N LYS A 15 -9.28 36.30 33.57
CA LYS A 15 -8.26 36.81 32.64
C LYS A 15 -8.77 37.38 31.32
N GLY A 16 -10.12 37.44 31.11
CA GLY A 16 -10.73 38.01 29.90
C GLY A 16 -10.47 37.19 28.62
N ILE A 17 -10.16 35.90 28.75
CA ILE A 17 -9.88 34.98 27.63
C ILE A 17 -11.20 34.62 26.93
N ASN A 18 -11.22 34.68 25.60
CA ASN A 18 -12.38 34.36 24.77
C ASN A 18 -12.78 32.88 24.95
N LYS A 19 -14.10 32.61 24.88
CA LYS A 19 -14.64 31.27 25.11
C LYS A 19 -14.11 30.23 24.11
N MET A 20 -13.74 30.64 22.90
CA MET A 20 -13.19 29.79 21.84
C MET A 20 -11.75 29.41 22.16
N ASP A 21 -10.91 30.38 22.52
CA ASP A 21 -9.50 30.15 22.92
C ASP A 21 -9.37 29.26 24.17
N MET A 22 -10.42 29.26 25.02
CA MET A 22 -10.47 28.44 26.23
C MET A 22 -10.76 26.97 25.93
N PHE A 23 -11.54 26.66 24.89
CA PHE A 23 -11.84 25.27 24.53
C PHE A 23 -10.60 24.58 23.99
N ASP A 24 -9.83 25.27 23.15
CA ASP A 24 -8.59 24.73 22.57
C ASP A 24 -7.50 24.50 23.63
N ASN A 25 -7.41 25.42 24.62
CA ASN A 25 -6.40 25.31 25.69
C ASN A 25 -6.77 24.27 26.78
N VAL A 26 -8.06 24.05 27.04
CA VAL A 26 -8.54 23.08 28.06
C VAL A 26 -8.49 21.64 27.53
N LEU A 27 -8.73 21.46 26.24
CA LEU A 27 -8.67 20.12 25.61
C LEU A 27 -7.25 19.53 25.59
N LEU A 28 -6.23 20.39 25.65
CA LEU A 28 -4.83 19.98 25.49
C LEU A 28 -4.05 19.95 26.81
N GLY A 29 -4.61 20.49 27.90
CA GLY A 29 -3.91 20.55 29.19
C GLY A 29 -2.55 21.27 29.16
N VAL A 30 -2.36 22.15 28.17
CA VAL A 30 -1.07 22.81 27.90
C VAL A 30 -1.01 24.22 28.48
N SER A 31 0.17 24.63 28.96
CA SER A 31 0.42 25.99 29.44
C SER A 31 0.41 26.99 28.28
N GLU A 32 0.18 28.30 28.58
CA GLU A 32 0.18 29.37 27.56
C GLU A 32 1.42 29.38 26.64
N SER A 33 2.56 28.91 27.11
CA SER A 33 3.80 28.78 26.34
C SER A 33 3.73 27.67 25.28
N VAL A 34 2.77 26.76 25.38
CA VAL A 34 2.57 25.63 24.46
C VAL A 34 1.33 25.84 23.57
N ALA A 35 0.49 26.84 23.91
CA ALA A 35 -0.73 27.18 23.16
C ALA A 35 -0.45 27.68 21.71
N ASN A 36 0.81 28.04 21.41
CA ASN A 36 1.27 28.41 20.07
C ASN A 36 1.85 27.23 19.28
N LEU A 37 1.92 26.04 19.86
CA LEU A 37 2.23 24.83 19.12
C LEU A 37 1.02 24.47 18.26
N GLN A 38 1.12 24.72 16.96
CA GLN A 38 0.19 24.15 16.01
C GLN A 38 0.27 22.62 16.16
N LEU A 39 -0.85 22.02 16.63
CA LEU A 39 -0.94 20.57 16.57
C LEU A 39 -0.80 20.14 15.11
N PRO A 40 -0.08 19.05 14.85
CA PRO A 40 -0.06 18.48 13.51
C PRO A 40 -1.49 18.27 13.02
N ASP A 41 -1.73 18.61 11.76
CA ASP A 41 -2.97 18.30 11.09
C ASP A 41 -3.40 16.88 11.45
N PRO A 42 -4.67 16.63 11.83
CA PRO A 42 -5.19 15.27 12.09
C PRO A 42 -4.86 14.28 10.97
N TYR A 43 -4.81 14.73 9.72
CA TYR A 43 -4.37 13.94 8.57
C TYR A 43 -2.91 13.50 8.70
N LEU A 44 -1.99 14.39 9.07
CA LEU A 44 -0.59 14.04 9.31
C LEU A 44 -0.43 13.04 10.45
N ARG A 45 -1.28 13.11 11.48
CA ARG A 45 -1.27 12.13 12.57
C ARG A 45 -1.58 10.72 12.09
N ASN A 46 -2.54 10.56 11.17
CA ASN A 46 -2.85 9.26 10.60
C ASN A 46 -1.70 8.74 9.74
N LEU A 47 -1.10 9.61 8.91
CA LEU A 47 0.09 9.24 8.13
C LEU A 47 1.25 8.78 9.02
N TYR A 48 1.51 9.44 10.15
CA TYR A 48 2.54 9.02 11.10
C TYR A 48 2.22 7.65 11.72
N ARG A 49 0.96 7.38 12.03
CA ARG A 49 0.54 6.07 12.54
C ARG A 49 0.73 4.98 11.50
N ASP A 50 0.30 5.22 10.27
CA ASP A 50 0.49 4.27 9.17
C ASP A 50 1.99 3.99 8.95
N GLU A 51 2.83 5.01 9.08
CA GLU A 51 4.29 4.86 8.98
C GLU A 51 4.86 4.03 10.14
N GLU A 52 4.45 4.31 11.39
CA GLU A 52 4.83 3.54 12.58
C GLU A 52 4.32 2.09 12.50
N ASP A 53 3.12 1.90 11.94
CA ASP A 53 2.50 0.58 11.76
C ASP A 53 2.99 -0.14 10.51
N ARG A 54 3.83 0.51 9.70
CA ARG A 54 4.36 0.01 8.44
C ARG A 54 3.23 -0.34 7.45
N VAL A 55 2.22 0.53 7.40
CA VAL A 55 1.09 0.43 6.49
C VAL A 55 1.33 1.34 5.29
N TYR A 56 1.09 0.83 4.09
CA TYR A 56 1.09 1.58 2.85
C TYR A 56 -0.23 1.35 2.10
N TRP A 57 -0.83 2.43 1.63
CA TRP A 57 -2.04 2.41 0.82
C TRP A 57 -1.66 2.61 -0.64
N LEU A 58 -1.84 1.56 -1.44
CA LEU A 58 -1.65 1.58 -2.88
C LEU A 58 -2.99 1.83 -3.56
N ASP A 59 -3.45 3.09 -3.46
CA ASP A 59 -4.75 3.52 -3.97
C ASP A 59 -4.60 4.23 -5.30
N GLY A 60 -5.53 3.97 -6.23
CA GLY A 60 -5.55 4.60 -7.53
C GLY A 60 -4.46 4.10 -8.50
N PRO A 61 -4.17 4.84 -9.59
CA PRO A 61 -3.24 4.40 -10.63
C PRO A 61 -1.80 4.30 -10.13
N ILE A 62 -1.10 3.23 -10.55
CA ILE A 62 0.33 3.06 -10.25
C ILE A 62 1.14 4.06 -11.09
N SER A 63 1.90 4.89 -10.39
CA SER A 63 2.72 5.96 -10.94
C SER A 63 4.05 6.11 -10.17
N GLU A 64 4.90 7.05 -10.57
CA GLU A 64 6.17 7.34 -9.90
C GLU A 64 6.01 7.68 -8.40
N GLU A 65 4.84 8.18 -7.97
CA GLU A 65 4.54 8.46 -6.56
C GLU A 65 4.60 7.19 -5.70
N ASN A 66 4.23 6.03 -6.27
CA ASN A 66 4.27 4.75 -5.57
C ASN A 66 5.70 4.19 -5.38
N LEU A 67 6.73 4.84 -5.91
CA LEU A 67 8.12 4.53 -5.56
C LEU A 67 8.43 4.81 -4.08
N ASP A 68 7.56 5.54 -3.38
CA ASP A 68 7.67 5.72 -1.93
C ASP A 68 7.50 4.40 -1.17
N LEU A 69 6.71 3.45 -1.70
CA LEU A 69 6.64 2.08 -1.17
C LEU A 69 8.01 1.38 -1.26
N VAL A 70 8.73 1.53 -2.38
CA VAL A 70 10.08 0.97 -2.52
C VAL A 70 11.03 1.55 -1.47
N LYS A 71 10.98 2.87 -1.26
CA LYS A 71 11.79 3.56 -0.24
C LYS A 71 11.44 3.09 1.17
N MET A 72 10.15 2.92 1.46
CA MET A 72 9.65 2.39 2.73
C MET A 72 10.18 0.98 2.99
N ILE A 73 10.08 0.07 2.00
CA ILE A 73 10.60 -1.31 2.10
C ILE A 73 12.11 -1.28 2.40
N MET A 74 12.87 -0.47 1.66
CA MET A 74 14.32 -0.34 1.87
C MET A 74 14.66 0.21 3.26
N ARG A 75 13.91 1.21 3.74
CA ARG A 75 14.07 1.78 5.09
C ARG A 75 13.80 0.73 6.16
N CYS A 76 12.66 0.05 6.12
CA CYS A 76 12.30 -0.99 7.10
C CYS A 76 13.36 -2.11 7.14
N ASN A 77 13.84 -2.59 5.99
CA ASN A 77 14.90 -3.60 5.95
C ASN A 77 16.22 -3.10 6.57
N ARG A 78 16.55 -1.81 6.41
CA ARG A 78 17.74 -1.20 7.01
C ARG A 78 17.61 -1.11 8.54
N GLU A 79 16.44 -0.73 9.03
CA GLU A 79 16.12 -0.63 10.46
C GLU A 79 16.16 -2.01 11.12
N ASP A 80 15.59 -3.00 10.44
CA ASP A 80 15.48 -4.38 10.91
C ASP A 80 16.78 -5.21 10.77
N LYS A 81 17.88 -4.63 10.28
CA LYS A 81 19.10 -5.38 9.94
C LYS A 81 19.66 -6.25 11.08
N ARG A 82 19.38 -5.87 12.35
CA ARG A 82 19.85 -6.58 13.54
C ARG A 82 18.75 -7.42 14.20
N ILE A 83 17.54 -7.41 13.65
CA ILE A 83 16.37 -8.15 14.13
C ILE A 83 16.30 -9.44 13.33
N ARG A 84 16.05 -10.59 14.00
CA ARG A 84 15.85 -11.87 13.32
C ARG A 84 14.62 -11.74 12.40
N GLU A 85 14.63 -12.43 11.27
CA GLU A 85 13.59 -12.28 10.23
C GLU A 85 12.18 -12.58 10.78
N GLU A 86 12.06 -13.60 11.65
CA GLU A 86 10.82 -13.97 12.31
C GLU A 86 10.27 -12.97 13.34
N ASP A 87 11.13 -12.09 13.87
CA ASP A 87 10.77 -11.10 14.89
C ASP A 87 10.48 -9.70 14.27
N ARG A 88 10.65 -9.56 12.97
CA ARG A 88 10.46 -8.27 12.28
C ARG A 88 8.97 -7.93 12.15
N LYS A 89 8.61 -6.68 12.47
CA LYS A 89 7.27 -6.17 12.18
C LYS A 89 7.04 -6.17 10.67
N PRO A 90 5.98 -6.85 10.16
CA PRO A 90 5.71 -6.90 8.73
C PRO A 90 5.33 -5.53 8.16
N ILE A 91 5.51 -5.39 6.85
CA ILE A 91 4.98 -4.26 6.08
C ILE A 91 3.66 -4.70 5.48
N LYS A 92 2.60 -3.91 5.65
CA LYS A 92 1.27 -4.17 5.08
C LYS A 92 1.02 -3.21 3.93
N VAL A 93 0.60 -3.76 2.79
CA VAL A 93 0.27 -2.99 1.58
C VAL A 93 -1.18 -3.26 1.23
N PHE A 94 -2.03 -2.30 1.53
CA PHE A 94 -3.44 -2.33 1.13
C PHE A 94 -3.57 -1.85 -0.31
N ILE A 95 -4.36 -2.59 -1.12
CA ILE A 95 -4.42 -2.39 -2.57
C ILE A 95 -5.86 -2.15 -3.01
N ASP A 96 -6.11 -1.01 -3.66
CA ASP A 96 -7.29 -0.72 -4.47
C ASP A 96 -6.84 0.09 -5.70
N SER A 97 -6.49 -0.60 -6.78
CA SER A 97 -5.80 0.03 -7.90
C SER A 97 -6.18 -0.58 -9.24
N PRO A 98 -6.40 0.26 -10.27
CA PRO A 98 -6.59 -0.19 -11.64
C PRO A 98 -5.30 -0.66 -12.34
N GLY A 99 -4.15 -0.60 -11.65
CA GLY A 99 -2.83 -0.81 -12.25
C GLY A 99 -2.22 0.49 -12.79
N GLY A 100 -1.22 0.38 -13.67
CA GLY A 100 -0.53 1.55 -14.23
C GLY A 100 0.86 1.27 -14.77
N ASP A 101 1.86 2.05 -14.38
CA ASP A 101 3.21 2.02 -14.94
C ASP A 101 3.95 0.71 -14.63
N VAL A 102 4.32 -0.01 -15.69
CA VAL A 102 4.99 -1.33 -15.62
C VAL A 102 6.41 -1.22 -15.04
N THR A 103 7.08 -0.08 -15.20
CA THR A 103 8.43 0.14 -14.68
C THR A 103 8.39 0.33 -13.17
N VAL A 104 7.39 1.07 -12.69
CA VAL A 104 7.12 1.25 -11.26
C VAL A 104 6.69 -0.07 -10.63
N GLU A 105 5.76 -0.79 -11.26
CA GLU A 105 5.36 -2.15 -10.89
C GLU A 105 6.58 -3.04 -10.66
N TRP A 106 7.47 -3.14 -11.66
CA TRP A 106 8.66 -3.98 -11.55
C TRP A 106 9.63 -3.53 -10.45
N SER A 107 9.69 -2.23 -10.19
CA SER A 107 10.49 -1.68 -9.08
C SER A 107 9.95 -2.13 -7.73
N ILE A 108 8.61 -2.11 -7.55
CA ILE A 108 7.94 -2.58 -6.34
C ILE A 108 8.11 -4.10 -6.19
N ILE A 109 7.87 -4.89 -7.23
CA ILE A 109 8.06 -6.34 -7.21
C ILE A 109 9.49 -6.71 -6.82
N ASN A 110 10.49 -6.04 -7.39
CA ASN A 110 11.88 -6.27 -7.02
C ASN A 110 12.18 -5.91 -5.56
N ALA A 111 11.61 -4.84 -5.04
CA ALA A 111 11.76 -4.47 -3.63
C ALA A 111 11.15 -5.53 -2.71
N ILE A 112 9.96 -6.06 -3.05
CA ILE A 112 9.32 -7.17 -2.33
C ILE A 112 10.22 -8.40 -2.35
N LYS A 113 10.67 -8.83 -3.53
CA LYS A 113 11.56 -10.01 -3.70
C LYS A 113 12.87 -9.92 -2.92
N CYS A 114 13.43 -8.73 -2.79
CA CYS A 114 14.70 -8.51 -2.08
C CYS A 114 14.50 -8.27 -0.57
N SER A 115 13.28 -8.10 -0.12
CA SER A 115 12.99 -7.82 1.29
C SER A 115 13.11 -9.07 2.15
N LYS A 116 13.83 -8.94 3.26
CA LYS A 116 13.86 -9.92 4.34
C LYS A 116 12.81 -9.66 5.42
N THR A 117 12.26 -8.46 5.43
CA THR A 117 11.09 -8.12 6.25
C THR A 117 9.84 -8.56 5.49
N LYS A 118 8.98 -9.31 6.16
CA LYS A 118 7.75 -9.85 5.57
C LYS A 118 6.88 -8.71 5.01
N ILE A 119 6.38 -8.89 3.80
CA ILE A 119 5.45 -7.97 3.16
C ILE A 119 4.13 -8.71 2.95
N ILE A 120 3.06 -8.17 3.53
CA ILE A 120 1.69 -8.67 3.42
C ILE A 120 0.96 -7.75 2.46
N THR A 121 0.49 -8.28 1.34
CA THR A 121 -0.35 -7.55 0.38
C THR A 121 -1.81 -7.90 0.62
N ILE A 122 -2.67 -6.89 0.66
CA ILE A 122 -4.08 -7.03 1.02
C ILE A 122 -4.95 -6.35 -0.03
N ASN A 123 -5.66 -7.12 -0.85
CA ASN A 123 -6.67 -6.58 -1.75
C ASN A 123 -7.93 -6.24 -0.94
N TYR A 124 -8.34 -4.97 -0.90
CA TYR A 124 -9.54 -4.57 -0.16
C TYR A 124 -10.70 -4.13 -1.06
N CYS A 125 -10.47 -3.99 -2.37
CA CYS A 125 -11.50 -3.71 -3.38
C CYS A 125 -11.09 -4.30 -4.73
N THR A 126 -10.19 -3.64 -5.45
CA THR A 126 -9.74 -4.08 -6.77
C THR A 126 -8.21 -4.11 -6.85
N ALA A 127 -7.68 -5.15 -7.51
CA ALA A 127 -6.27 -5.23 -7.87
C ALA A 127 -6.17 -5.62 -9.35
N PHE A 128 -6.01 -4.63 -10.23
CA PHE A 128 -6.04 -4.85 -11.68
C PHE A 128 -4.67 -4.61 -12.32
N SER A 129 -4.32 -5.42 -13.34
CA SER A 129 -3.12 -5.25 -14.14
C SER A 129 -1.87 -5.23 -13.25
N ALA A 130 -1.01 -4.22 -13.33
CA ALA A 130 0.18 -4.06 -12.49
C ALA A 130 -0.09 -4.21 -10.98
N ALA A 131 -1.28 -3.82 -10.50
CA ALA A 131 -1.66 -4.00 -9.10
C ALA A 131 -1.92 -5.46 -8.74
N ALA A 132 -2.47 -6.26 -9.68
CA ALA A 132 -2.64 -7.70 -9.50
C ALA A 132 -1.29 -8.41 -9.37
N ASP A 133 -0.32 -7.99 -10.15
CA ASP A 133 1.03 -8.55 -10.13
C ASP A 133 1.78 -8.17 -8.84
N ILE A 134 1.58 -6.96 -8.33
CA ILE A 134 2.09 -6.53 -7.02
C ILE A 134 1.42 -7.34 -5.90
N LEU A 135 0.08 -7.51 -5.95
CA LEU A 135 -0.67 -8.33 -4.99
C LEU A 135 -0.09 -9.75 -4.92
N ALA A 136 0.06 -10.39 -6.08
CA ALA A 136 0.57 -11.75 -6.19
C ALA A 136 2.04 -11.91 -5.76
N SER A 137 2.78 -10.80 -5.66
CA SER A 137 4.21 -10.78 -5.28
C SER A 137 4.45 -10.68 -3.77
N GLY A 138 3.43 -10.44 -2.95
CA GLY A 138 3.54 -10.41 -1.50
C GLY A 138 4.08 -11.73 -0.92
N HIS A 139 4.74 -11.66 0.23
CA HIS A 139 5.17 -12.85 0.97
C HIS A 139 3.99 -13.58 1.63
N GLU A 140 2.94 -12.84 1.92
CA GLU A 140 1.61 -13.29 2.27
C GLU A 140 0.61 -12.41 1.54
N ARG A 141 -0.43 -12.99 0.99
CA ARG A 141 -1.35 -12.35 0.07
C ARG A 141 -2.77 -12.58 0.54
N LEU A 142 -3.43 -11.49 0.93
CA LEU A 142 -4.75 -11.52 1.53
C LEU A 142 -5.74 -10.78 0.64
N ALA A 143 -7.02 -11.10 0.79
CA ALA A 143 -8.10 -10.35 0.19
C ALA A 143 -9.30 -10.26 1.14
N LEU A 144 -10.06 -9.17 1.07
CA LEU A 144 -11.35 -9.06 1.71
C LEU A 144 -12.43 -9.75 0.84
N PRO A 145 -13.57 -10.14 1.41
CA PRO A 145 -14.69 -10.71 0.66
C PRO A 145 -15.23 -9.71 -0.37
N GLY A 146 -15.60 -10.21 -1.55
CA GLY A 146 -16.18 -9.41 -2.63
C GLY A 146 -15.15 -8.58 -3.41
N THR A 147 -13.86 -8.86 -3.27
CA THR A 147 -12.80 -8.21 -4.03
C THR A 147 -12.59 -8.86 -5.40
N HIS A 148 -11.99 -8.10 -6.29
CA HIS A 148 -11.72 -8.58 -7.64
C HIS A 148 -10.25 -8.40 -8.02
N VAL A 149 -9.75 -9.33 -8.83
CA VAL A 149 -8.43 -9.26 -9.45
C VAL A 149 -8.59 -9.31 -10.96
N MET A 150 -7.80 -8.56 -11.71
CA MET A 150 -7.76 -8.68 -13.16
C MET A 150 -6.32 -8.74 -13.64
N MET A 151 -6.02 -9.73 -14.45
CA MET A 151 -4.72 -9.91 -15.08
C MET A 151 -4.83 -9.83 -16.60
N HIS A 152 -3.88 -9.17 -17.21
CA HIS A 152 -3.70 -9.13 -18.66
C HIS A 152 -2.22 -8.90 -19.01
N ASN A 153 -1.85 -9.15 -20.27
CA ASN A 153 -0.54 -8.75 -20.76
C ASN A 153 -0.42 -7.24 -20.78
N GLY A 154 0.74 -6.72 -20.38
CA GLY A 154 0.99 -5.28 -20.40
C GLY A 154 0.77 -4.69 -21.79
N SER A 155 0.22 -3.48 -21.84
CA SER A 155 0.01 -2.69 -23.06
C SER A 155 0.99 -1.52 -23.11
N CYS A 156 1.41 -1.14 -24.30
CA CYS A 156 2.29 -0.01 -24.52
C CYS A 156 2.05 0.62 -25.89
N SER A 157 2.38 1.88 -25.99
CA SER A 157 2.37 2.61 -27.25
C SER A 157 3.78 3.11 -27.54
N TYR A 158 4.21 2.96 -28.78
CA TYR A 158 5.54 3.39 -29.21
C TYR A 158 5.43 4.51 -30.23
N GLY A 159 6.38 5.45 -30.18
CA GLY A 159 6.47 6.55 -31.13
C GLY A 159 7.93 6.98 -31.35
N GLY A 160 8.23 7.53 -32.53
CA GLY A 160 9.56 8.03 -32.87
C GLY A 160 10.16 7.37 -34.12
N GLN A 161 11.48 7.44 -34.24
CA GLN A 161 12.22 6.81 -35.34
C GLN A 161 12.18 5.27 -35.21
N SER A 162 12.22 4.55 -36.35
CA SER A 162 12.05 3.08 -36.39
C SER A 162 12.98 2.32 -35.46
N ASP A 163 14.26 2.67 -35.43
CA ASP A 163 15.26 1.97 -34.59
C ASP A 163 15.00 2.22 -33.10
N ALA A 164 14.52 3.43 -32.75
CA ALA A 164 14.13 3.76 -31.38
C ALA A 164 12.88 2.96 -30.95
N VAL A 165 11.89 2.84 -31.83
CA VAL A 165 10.67 2.05 -31.60
C VAL A 165 11.00 0.57 -31.41
N GLU A 166 11.88 0.00 -32.23
CA GLU A 166 12.32 -1.39 -32.10
C GLU A 166 13.05 -1.64 -30.76
N SER A 167 13.92 -0.72 -30.40
CA SER A 167 14.65 -0.78 -29.12
C SER A 167 13.69 -0.70 -27.90
N GLN A 168 12.72 0.22 -27.93
CA GLN A 168 11.70 0.37 -26.90
C GLN A 168 10.84 -0.90 -26.79
N LYS A 169 10.41 -1.44 -27.93
CA LYS A 169 9.63 -2.69 -27.99
C LYS A 169 10.41 -3.85 -27.36
N LYS A 170 11.68 -4.03 -27.71
CA LYS A 170 12.53 -5.08 -27.16
C LYS A 170 12.70 -4.96 -25.63
N TYR A 171 12.87 -3.74 -25.13
CA TYR A 171 12.94 -3.47 -23.70
C TYR A 171 11.64 -3.88 -23.01
N PHE A 172 10.49 -3.43 -23.51
CA PHE A 172 9.19 -3.71 -22.96
C PHE A 172 8.86 -5.21 -22.98
N ASP A 173 9.08 -5.88 -24.11
CA ASP A 173 8.88 -7.34 -24.25
C ASP A 173 9.73 -8.10 -23.22
N GLY A 174 10.97 -7.65 -23.00
CA GLY A 174 11.88 -8.23 -22.00
C GLY A 174 11.38 -8.01 -20.55
N LEU A 175 10.84 -6.83 -20.26
CA LEU A 175 10.28 -6.51 -18.95
C LEU A 175 9.01 -7.33 -18.70
N ASN A 176 8.09 -7.32 -19.64
CA ASN A 176 6.82 -8.07 -19.56
C ASN A 176 7.08 -9.58 -19.37
N LYS A 177 8.09 -10.13 -20.06
CA LYS A 177 8.51 -11.51 -19.85
C LYS A 177 8.98 -11.76 -18.41
N LYS A 178 9.79 -10.88 -17.83
CA LYS A 178 10.27 -11.02 -16.45
C LYS A 178 9.12 -11.01 -15.44
N ILE A 179 8.15 -10.12 -15.63
CA ILE A 179 6.94 -10.03 -14.79
C ILE A 179 6.15 -11.34 -14.93
N THR A 180 5.84 -11.76 -16.15
CA THR A 180 5.10 -13.01 -16.41
C THR A 180 5.81 -14.22 -15.77
N ASP A 181 7.12 -14.36 -15.98
CA ASP A 181 7.89 -15.47 -15.42
C ASP A 181 7.84 -15.45 -13.88
N HIS A 182 7.87 -14.25 -13.28
CA HIS A 182 7.74 -14.09 -11.83
C HIS A 182 6.34 -14.49 -11.34
N ILE A 183 5.28 -13.96 -11.92
CA ILE A 183 3.89 -14.26 -11.55
C ILE A 183 3.61 -15.76 -11.64
N LEU A 184 4.04 -16.40 -12.72
CA LEU A 184 3.91 -17.85 -12.86
C LEU A 184 4.74 -18.66 -11.84
N SER A 185 5.76 -18.06 -11.25
CA SER A 185 6.58 -18.70 -10.22
C SER A 185 5.97 -18.60 -8.81
N VAL A 186 5.12 -17.60 -8.55
CA VAL A 186 4.53 -17.32 -7.23
C VAL A 186 3.05 -17.67 -7.13
N THR A 187 2.42 -18.05 -8.25
CA THR A 187 1.01 -18.46 -8.32
C THR A 187 0.88 -19.91 -8.79
N LYS A 188 -0.34 -20.45 -8.73
CA LYS A 188 -0.69 -21.77 -9.29
C LYS A 188 -1.18 -21.68 -10.75
N LEU A 189 -1.07 -20.53 -11.39
CA LEU A 189 -1.54 -20.32 -12.75
C LEU A 189 -0.81 -21.20 -13.74
N ASN A 190 -1.56 -21.92 -14.59
CA ASN A 190 -0.96 -22.73 -15.63
C ASN A 190 -0.39 -21.84 -16.76
N PRO A 191 0.90 -21.96 -17.14
CA PRO A 191 1.53 -21.10 -18.14
C PRO A 191 0.82 -21.08 -19.51
N ARG A 192 0.24 -22.21 -19.93
CA ARG A 192 -0.49 -22.29 -21.20
C ARG A 192 -1.83 -21.57 -21.12
N VAL A 193 -2.51 -21.68 -19.98
CA VAL A 193 -3.77 -20.99 -19.71
C VAL A 193 -3.53 -19.49 -19.59
N TYR A 194 -2.52 -19.09 -18.83
CA TYR A 194 -2.12 -17.68 -18.68
C TYR A 194 -1.84 -17.04 -20.05
N LYS A 195 -0.98 -17.65 -20.87
CA LYS A 195 -0.65 -17.17 -22.21
C LYS A 195 -1.87 -16.98 -23.12
N LYS A 196 -2.92 -17.80 -22.93
CA LYS A 196 -4.14 -17.73 -23.72
C LYS A 196 -5.14 -16.70 -23.17
N LYS A 197 -5.28 -16.63 -21.85
CA LYS A 197 -6.28 -15.81 -21.16
C LYS A 197 -5.85 -14.36 -20.98
N ALA A 198 -4.58 -14.11 -20.66
CA ALA A 198 -4.03 -12.78 -20.43
C ALA A 198 -3.89 -11.91 -21.69
N ILE A 199 -4.30 -12.41 -22.87
CA ILE A 199 -4.40 -11.61 -24.11
C ILE A 199 -5.50 -10.54 -23.97
N THR A 200 -6.54 -10.84 -23.17
CA THR A 200 -7.63 -9.95 -22.82
C THR A 200 -7.74 -9.87 -21.30
N ASP A 201 -8.56 -8.96 -20.80
CA ASP A 201 -8.80 -8.83 -19.38
C ASP A 201 -9.36 -10.13 -18.81
N TRP A 202 -8.62 -10.73 -17.90
CA TRP A 202 -8.98 -11.98 -17.24
C TRP A 202 -9.28 -11.70 -15.77
N PHE A 203 -10.57 -11.70 -15.42
CA PHE A 203 -11.06 -11.38 -14.10
C PHE A 203 -11.14 -12.63 -13.20
N PHE A 204 -10.91 -12.41 -11.92
CA PHE A 204 -11.02 -13.36 -10.83
C PHE A 204 -11.83 -12.70 -9.70
N ASP A 205 -12.76 -13.42 -9.11
CA ASP A 205 -13.27 -13.10 -7.79
C ASP A 205 -12.29 -13.60 -6.71
N GLU A 206 -12.59 -13.36 -5.42
CA GLU A 206 -11.73 -13.78 -4.32
C GLU A 206 -11.53 -15.31 -4.26
N ASN A 207 -12.51 -16.10 -4.66
CA ASN A 207 -12.42 -17.57 -4.66
C ASN A 207 -11.52 -18.06 -5.81
N ASP A 208 -11.74 -17.54 -7.01
CA ASP A 208 -10.90 -17.81 -8.18
C ASP A 208 -9.44 -17.40 -7.92
N ALA A 209 -9.23 -16.24 -7.25
CA ALA A 209 -7.91 -15.76 -6.89
C ALA A 209 -7.21 -16.67 -5.87
N LEU A 210 -7.96 -17.22 -4.90
CA LEU A 210 -7.48 -18.17 -3.91
C LEU A 210 -7.12 -19.52 -4.57
N GLU A 211 -7.98 -20.05 -5.41
CA GLU A 211 -7.73 -21.29 -6.15
C GLU A 211 -6.51 -21.19 -7.06
N SER A 212 -6.38 -20.05 -7.75
CA SER A 212 -5.26 -19.74 -8.64
C SER A 212 -3.96 -19.43 -7.89
N GLY A 213 -4.02 -19.30 -6.57
CA GLY A 213 -2.88 -18.94 -5.74
C GLY A 213 -2.37 -17.52 -5.99
N ILE A 214 -3.23 -16.62 -6.45
CA ILE A 214 -2.96 -15.18 -6.52
C ILE A 214 -2.99 -14.61 -5.11
N ILE A 215 -3.90 -15.11 -4.28
CA ILE A 215 -3.96 -14.85 -2.83
C ILE A 215 -3.83 -16.15 -2.05
N ASP A 216 -3.51 -16.04 -0.77
CA ASP A 216 -3.34 -17.17 0.16
C ASP A 216 -4.57 -17.36 1.06
N GLN A 217 -5.31 -16.28 1.34
CA GLN A 217 -6.46 -16.31 2.24
C GLN A 217 -7.45 -15.18 1.94
N VAL A 218 -8.74 -15.46 2.16
CA VAL A 218 -9.80 -14.44 2.27
C VAL A 218 -10.03 -14.16 3.75
N VAL A 219 -9.85 -12.90 4.17
CA VAL A 219 -9.94 -12.45 5.55
C VAL A 219 -11.32 -11.87 5.81
N THR A 220 -12.03 -12.41 6.77
CA THR A 220 -13.40 -11.98 7.13
C THR A 220 -13.47 -11.20 8.44
N ASP A 221 -12.37 -11.13 9.18
CA ASP A 221 -12.25 -10.37 10.41
C ASP A 221 -11.01 -9.46 10.34
N PHE A 222 -11.20 -8.18 10.68
CA PHE A 222 -10.08 -7.24 10.70
C PHE A 222 -9.04 -7.52 11.78
N ASP A 223 -9.42 -8.22 12.86
CA ASP A 223 -8.46 -8.64 13.88
C ASP A 223 -7.39 -9.59 13.31
N ASP A 224 -7.69 -10.28 12.20
CA ASP A 224 -6.70 -11.10 11.47
C ASP A 224 -5.68 -10.26 10.68
N LEU A 225 -5.91 -8.96 10.53
CA LEU A 225 -5.02 -8.05 9.82
C LEU A 225 -4.04 -7.32 10.76
N TYR A 226 -4.29 -7.29 12.06
CA TYR A 226 -3.51 -6.53 13.05
C TYR A 226 -2.99 -7.43 14.17
#